data_7b7d4e0bca0c136fc927bb02137615ee
#
_entry.id   7b7d4e0bca0c136fc927bb02137615ee
#
_cell.length_a   1.000
_cell.length_b   1.000
_cell.length_c   1.000
_cell.angle_alpha   90.00
_cell.angle_beta   90.00
_cell.angle_gamma   90.00
#
_symmetry.space_group_name_H-M   'P 1'
#
loop_
_entity.id
_entity.type
_entity.pdbx_description
1 polymer ?
#
loop_
_entity_poly.entity_id
_entity_poly.type
_entity_poly.pdbx_seq_one_letter_code
_entity_poly.pdbx_strand_id
1 'polypeptide(L)'
;VLHLDDWEHLEDFINDDVGKQNFIWGSPKSKNINYKVEHPVFSEDEKGNPQISYIDQFPEPKNMEQGLFLQKLSDALEESENKIIFPLPVGSAIVANNYFWLHGRKPFKENKNLSRELLRIRGSFFNN
;
A
#
# COMPACT_ATOMS: atom_id res chain seq x y z
N VAL A 1 3.32 3.49 -9.57
CA VAL A 1 3.40 2.14 -8.98
C VAL A 1 4.84 1.82 -8.63
N LEU A 2 5.04 0.93 -7.68
CA LEU A 2 6.34 0.42 -7.26
C LEU A 2 6.21 -1.08 -6.97
N HIS A 3 7.04 -1.90 -7.61
CA HIS A 3 7.16 -3.31 -7.24
C HIS A 3 8.00 -3.44 -5.97
N LEU A 4 7.65 -4.38 -5.11
CA LEU A 4 8.33 -4.54 -3.83
C LEU A 4 9.81 -4.88 -4.01
N ASP A 5 10.14 -5.78 -4.96
CA ASP A 5 11.52 -6.19 -5.24
C ASP A 5 12.38 -5.08 -5.87
N ASP A 6 11.74 -4.07 -6.47
CA ASP A 6 12.45 -2.92 -7.06
C ASP A 6 12.65 -1.79 -6.05
N TRP A 7 12.10 -1.94 -4.84
CA TRP A 7 12.22 -0.91 -3.83
C TRP A 7 13.57 -0.99 -3.12
N GLU A 8 14.36 0.05 -3.26
CA GLU A 8 15.75 0.13 -2.80
C GLU A 8 15.93 -0.02 -1.28
N HIS A 9 14.90 0.25 -0.50
CA HIS A 9 14.92 0.14 0.97
C HIS A 9 14.26 -1.12 1.51
N LEU A 10 13.86 -2.06 0.65
CA LEU A 10 13.12 -3.25 1.07
C LEU A 10 13.80 -4.01 2.22
N GLU A 11 15.09 -4.29 2.08
CA GLU A 11 15.81 -5.09 3.07
C GLU A 11 15.89 -4.43 4.45
N ASP A 12 16.01 -3.11 4.51
CA ASP A 12 16.05 -2.37 5.77
C ASP A 12 14.75 -2.53 6.56
N PHE A 13 13.62 -2.55 5.84
CA PHE A 13 12.30 -2.63 6.47
C PHE A 13 11.84 -4.07 6.75
N ILE A 14 12.11 -5.05 5.88
CA ILE A 14 11.74 -6.45 6.14
C ILE A 14 12.56 -7.09 7.25
N ASN A 15 13.78 -6.59 7.49
CA ASN A 15 14.64 -7.03 8.58
C ASN A 15 14.34 -6.33 9.91
N ASP A 16 13.51 -5.29 9.91
CA ASP A 16 13.02 -4.65 11.12
C ASP A 16 11.85 -5.44 11.72
N ASP A 17 12.03 -5.97 12.93
CA ASP A 17 11.00 -6.77 13.62
C ASP A 17 9.71 -5.99 13.88
N VAL A 18 9.77 -4.66 13.94
CA VAL A 18 8.58 -3.82 14.11
C VAL A 18 7.61 -3.99 12.95
N GLY A 19 8.10 -4.11 11.71
CA GLY A 19 7.26 -4.32 10.52
C GLY A 19 6.49 -5.64 10.51
N LYS A 20 6.92 -6.62 11.34
CA LYS A 20 6.29 -7.94 11.51
C LYS A 20 5.31 -8.00 12.68
N GLN A 21 5.25 -6.95 13.50
CA GLN A 21 4.25 -6.82 14.56
C GLN A 21 2.86 -6.54 13.96
N ASN A 22 1.81 -6.90 14.69
CA ASN A 22 0.45 -6.53 14.31
C ASN A 22 0.19 -5.04 14.55
N PHE A 23 -0.15 -4.35 13.50
CA PHE A 23 -0.68 -2.99 13.50
C PHE A 23 -2.21 -3.02 13.45
N ILE A 24 -2.84 -2.00 13.99
CA ILE A 24 -4.28 -1.79 13.84
C ILE A 24 -4.52 -1.01 12.56
N TRP A 25 -5.43 -1.50 11.71
CA TRP A 25 -5.80 -0.87 10.45
C TRP A 25 -7.26 -0.44 10.51
N GLY A 26 -7.47 0.86 10.33
CA GLY A 26 -8.80 1.43 10.17
C GLY A 26 -9.31 1.35 8.74
N SER A 27 -10.43 1.98 8.50
CA SER A 27 -11.01 2.14 7.17
C SER A 27 -11.61 3.53 6.99
N PRO A 28 -11.76 3.99 5.72
CA PRO A 28 -12.36 5.29 5.45
C PRO A 28 -13.79 5.35 6.01
N LYS A 29 -14.13 6.45 6.65
CA LYS A 29 -15.50 6.72 7.16
C LYS A 29 -16.57 6.57 6.07
N SER A 30 -16.21 6.87 4.81
CA SER A 30 -17.09 6.74 3.64
C SER A 30 -17.55 5.31 3.35
N LYS A 31 -16.91 4.29 3.92
CA LYS A 31 -17.27 2.89 3.71
C LYS A 31 -18.25 2.34 4.73
N ASN A 32 -18.65 3.12 5.75
CA ASN A 32 -19.50 2.67 6.88
C ASN A 32 -19.03 1.35 7.52
N ILE A 33 -17.71 1.10 7.52
CA ILE A 33 -17.12 -0.07 8.12
C ILE A 33 -16.66 0.31 9.52
N ASN A 34 -17.26 -0.31 10.54
CA ASN A 34 -16.98 0.02 11.94
C ASN A 34 -16.01 -0.96 12.63
N TYR A 35 -15.44 -1.91 11.90
CA TYR A 35 -14.46 -2.84 12.46
C TYR A 35 -13.05 -2.45 12.03
N LYS A 36 -12.10 -2.75 12.89
CA LYS A 36 -10.66 -2.65 12.63
C LYS A 36 -10.10 -4.05 12.45
N VAL A 37 -9.07 -4.16 11.65
CA VAL A 37 -8.33 -5.40 11.45
C VAL A 37 -6.92 -5.25 11.99
N GLU A 38 -6.32 -6.35 12.41
CA GLU A 38 -4.94 -6.39 12.85
C GLU A 38 -4.13 -7.29 11.92
N HIS A 39 -3.04 -6.76 11.39
CA HIS A 39 -2.06 -7.53 10.62
C HIS A 39 -0.73 -6.78 10.54
N PRO A 40 0.38 -7.48 10.24
CA PRO A 40 1.67 -6.84 10.06
C PRO A 40 1.72 -6.04 8.74
N VAL A 41 2.70 -5.14 8.65
CA VAL A 41 3.05 -4.46 7.39
C VAL A 41 3.71 -5.45 6.45
N PHE A 42 4.68 -6.22 6.94
CA PHE A 42 5.41 -7.21 6.16
C PHE A 42 5.08 -8.63 6.61
N SER A 43 4.92 -9.50 5.64
CA SER A 43 4.73 -10.94 5.79
C SER A 43 5.50 -11.67 4.69
N GLU A 44 5.43 -12.98 4.67
CA GLU A 44 6.00 -13.82 3.62
C GLU A 44 4.93 -14.70 3.00
N ASP A 45 5.08 -15.01 1.72
CA ASP A 45 4.27 -16.02 1.05
C ASP A 45 4.75 -17.44 1.41
N GLU A 46 4.08 -18.47 0.88
CA GLU A 46 4.41 -19.87 1.11
C GLU A 46 5.83 -20.26 0.62
N LYS A 47 6.44 -19.44 -0.22
CA LYS A 47 7.78 -19.64 -0.78
C LYS A 47 8.85 -18.80 -0.06
N GLY A 48 8.48 -18.00 0.94
CA GLY A 48 9.36 -17.11 1.65
C GLY A 48 9.61 -15.77 0.94
N ASN A 49 8.84 -15.43 -0.09
CA ASN A 49 8.96 -14.12 -0.71
C ASN A 49 8.29 -13.05 0.16
N PRO A 50 8.90 -11.88 0.33
CA PRO A 50 8.32 -10.81 1.11
C PRO A 50 7.05 -10.25 0.46
N GLN A 51 6.07 -10.00 1.30
CA GLN A 51 4.80 -9.37 0.93
C GLN A 51 4.58 -8.13 1.78
N ILE A 52 3.89 -7.14 1.24
CA ILE A 52 3.51 -5.93 1.95
C ILE A 52 1.99 -5.77 2.00
N SER A 53 1.49 -5.39 3.18
CA SER A 53 0.10 -4.97 3.39
C SER A 53 0.08 -3.60 4.03
N TYR A 54 -0.04 -2.56 3.21
CA TYR A 54 0.11 -1.19 3.67
C TYR A 54 -0.84 -0.23 2.96
N ILE A 55 -1.43 0.68 3.75
CA ILE A 55 -2.19 1.83 3.26
C ILE A 55 -1.83 3.01 4.15
N ASP A 56 -1.15 3.99 3.62
CA ASP A 56 -0.57 5.12 4.35
C ASP A 56 -1.54 5.87 5.28
N GLN A 57 -2.81 5.95 4.92
CA GLN A 57 -3.80 6.77 5.63
C GLN A 57 -4.50 6.09 6.81
N PHE A 58 -4.35 4.78 7.01
CA PHE A 58 -5.21 4.02 7.92
C PHE A 58 -4.53 3.22 9.02
N PRO A 59 -3.19 3.18 9.15
CA PRO A 59 -2.59 2.52 10.27
C PRO A 59 -2.78 3.34 11.55
N GLU A 60 -3.10 2.64 12.64
CA GLU A 60 -3.15 3.21 13.98
C GLU A 60 -2.02 2.59 14.80
N PRO A 61 -0.92 3.32 15.05
CA PRO A 61 0.19 2.78 15.83
C PRO A 61 -0.23 2.56 17.27
N LYS A 62 0.15 1.42 17.85
CA LYS A 62 -0.14 1.07 19.23
C LYS A 62 0.82 1.75 20.23
N ASN A 63 2.00 2.17 19.74
CA ASN A 63 3.05 2.79 20.54
C ASN A 63 3.94 3.69 19.67
N MET A 64 4.89 4.37 20.30
CA MET A 64 5.82 5.27 19.63
C MET A 64 6.71 4.55 18.60
N GLU A 65 7.16 3.35 18.90
CA GLU A 65 8.02 2.56 18.03
C GLU A 65 7.31 2.25 16.68
N GLN A 66 6.06 1.80 16.74
CA GLN A 66 5.24 1.59 15.56
C GLN A 66 4.98 2.90 14.79
N GLY A 67 4.76 4.01 15.51
CA GLY A 67 4.56 5.32 14.90
C GLY A 67 5.78 5.79 14.11
N LEU A 68 6.97 5.65 14.69
CA LEU A 68 8.23 6.00 14.03
C LEU A 68 8.54 5.09 12.84
N PHE A 69 8.24 3.80 12.96
CA PHE A 69 8.38 2.85 11.85
C PHE A 69 7.51 3.24 10.67
N LEU A 70 6.22 3.54 10.91
CA LEU A 70 5.29 3.94 9.86
C LEU A 70 5.70 5.25 9.18
N GLN A 71 6.21 6.22 9.95
CA GLN A 71 6.71 7.47 9.39
C GLN A 71 7.91 7.22 8.48
N LYS A 72 8.91 6.48 8.94
CA LYS A 72 10.09 6.14 8.13
C LYS A 72 9.71 5.36 6.86
N LEU A 73 8.74 4.43 6.98
CA LEU A 73 8.25 3.67 5.84
C LEU A 73 7.58 4.59 4.80
N SER A 74 6.70 5.48 5.25
CA SER A 74 6.04 6.45 4.36
C SER A 74 7.05 7.32 3.63
N ASP A 75 8.01 7.88 4.36
CA ASP A 75 9.07 8.72 3.79
C ASP A 75 9.91 7.95 2.75
N ALA A 76 10.36 6.74 3.09
CA ALA A 76 11.17 5.91 2.20
C ALA A 76 10.40 5.47 0.92
N LEU A 77 9.09 5.22 1.02
CA LEU A 77 8.25 4.94 -0.14
C LEU A 77 8.07 6.19 -1.02
N GLU A 78 7.91 7.38 -0.42
CA GLU A 78 7.80 8.63 -1.17
C GLU A 78 9.12 9.05 -1.82
N GLU A 79 10.25 8.74 -1.22
CA GLU A 79 11.59 9.07 -1.74
C GLU A 79 12.10 8.07 -2.80
N SER A 80 11.49 6.88 -2.93
CA SER A 80 11.94 5.86 -3.88
C SER A 80 12.09 6.40 -5.30
N GLU A 81 13.25 6.18 -5.90
CA GLU A 81 13.56 6.57 -7.28
C GLU A 81 13.03 5.55 -8.31
N ASN A 82 12.74 4.32 -7.87
CA ASN A 82 12.29 3.22 -8.72
C ASN A 82 10.77 3.22 -8.99
N LYS A 83 10.07 4.28 -8.59
CA LYS A 83 8.65 4.44 -8.88
C LYS A 83 8.39 4.60 -10.37
N ILE A 84 7.51 3.77 -10.92
CA ILE A 84 7.04 3.89 -12.30
C ILE A 84 5.83 4.83 -12.32
N ILE A 85 5.96 5.94 -13.02
CA ILE A 85 4.90 6.95 -13.18
C ILE A 85 4.38 6.90 -14.62
N PHE A 86 3.10 6.68 -14.79
CA PHE A 86 2.47 6.66 -16.09
C PHE A 86 1.04 7.22 -16.02
N PRO A 87 0.54 7.79 -17.13
CA PRO A 87 -0.85 8.19 -17.22
C PRO A 87 -1.75 6.95 -17.32
N LEU A 88 -2.96 7.05 -16.79
CA LEU A 88 -4.02 6.05 -17.00
C LEU A 88 -5.11 6.68 -17.87
N PRO A 89 -5.04 6.56 -19.20
CA PRO A 89 -6.04 7.11 -20.11
C PRO A 89 -7.42 6.48 -19.90
N VAL A 90 -8.46 7.17 -20.32
CA VAL A 90 -9.83 6.63 -20.32
C VAL A 90 -9.89 5.33 -21.11
N GLY A 91 -10.53 4.30 -20.55
CA GLY A 91 -10.61 2.96 -21.14
C GLY A 91 -9.43 2.05 -20.81
N SER A 92 -8.42 2.54 -20.09
CA SER A 92 -7.31 1.72 -19.60
C SER A 92 -7.61 1.09 -18.26
N ALA A 93 -7.01 -0.06 -17.99
CA ALA A 93 -7.07 -0.75 -16.70
C ALA A 93 -5.68 -1.18 -16.26
N ILE A 94 -5.48 -1.22 -14.94
CA ILE A 94 -4.30 -1.81 -14.31
C ILE A 94 -4.77 -3.01 -13.50
N VAL A 95 -4.09 -4.13 -13.66
CA VAL A 95 -4.24 -5.31 -12.82
C VAL A 95 -2.93 -5.49 -12.07
N ALA A 96 -3.00 -5.50 -10.74
CA ALA A 96 -1.83 -5.63 -9.89
C ALA A 96 -2.10 -6.56 -8.72
N ASN A 97 -1.09 -7.36 -8.36
CA ASN A 97 -1.11 -8.12 -7.11
C ASN A 97 -0.71 -7.19 -5.96
N ASN A 98 -1.65 -6.84 -5.11
CA ASN A 98 -1.45 -5.88 -4.02
C ASN A 98 -0.48 -6.34 -2.91
N TYR A 99 -0.08 -7.61 -2.89
CA TYR A 99 0.95 -8.08 -1.96
C TYR A 99 2.37 -7.72 -2.40
N PHE A 100 2.56 -7.46 -3.70
CA PHE A 100 3.86 -7.16 -4.29
C PHE A 100 3.94 -5.79 -4.96
N TRP A 101 2.80 -5.16 -5.23
CA TRP A 101 2.73 -3.87 -5.89
C TRP A 101 2.10 -2.80 -5.02
N LEU A 102 2.85 -1.75 -4.77
CA LEU A 102 2.37 -0.52 -4.20
C LEU A 102 1.86 0.41 -5.29
N HIS A 103 0.79 1.12 -5.02
CA HIS A 103 0.24 2.08 -5.95
C HIS A 103 -0.28 3.32 -5.22
N GLY A 104 -0.07 4.44 -5.84
CA GLY A 104 -0.57 5.73 -5.39
C GLY A 104 -1.08 6.56 -6.56
N ARG A 105 -1.66 7.68 -6.27
CA ARG A 105 -2.17 8.62 -7.26
C ARG A 105 -1.65 10.01 -6.94
N LYS A 106 -1.04 10.66 -7.94
CA LYS A 106 -0.67 12.07 -7.80
C LYS A 106 -1.91 12.95 -7.66
N PRO A 107 -1.81 14.08 -6.96
CA PRO A 107 -2.86 15.09 -6.95
C PRO A 107 -3.20 15.52 -8.38
N PHE A 108 -4.44 15.84 -8.64
CA PHE A 108 -4.89 16.40 -9.91
C PHE A 108 -5.51 17.79 -9.68
N LYS A 109 -5.40 18.64 -10.69
CA LYS A 109 -6.08 19.94 -10.65
C LYS A 109 -7.56 19.72 -10.88
N GLU A 110 -8.37 20.25 -9.97
CA GLU A 110 -9.83 20.24 -10.12
C GLU A 110 -10.21 21.00 -11.39
N ASN A 111 -11.07 20.41 -12.21
CA ASN A 111 -11.65 21.05 -13.38
C ASN A 111 -13.16 20.87 -13.34
N LYS A 112 -13.90 21.99 -13.22
CA LYS A 112 -15.37 22.00 -13.10
C LYS A 112 -16.09 21.37 -14.30
N ASN A 113 -15.44 21.32 -15.45
CA ASN A 113 -16.02 20.79 -16.71
C ASN A 113 -15.66 19.33 -16.97
N LEU A 114 -14.83 18.71 -16.15
CA LEU A 114 -14.36 17.34 -16.32
C LEU A 114 -14.62 16.54 -15.04
N SER A 115 -15.22 15.36 -15.20
CA SER A 115 -15.31 14.37 -14.13
C SER A 115 -14.25 13.31 -14.35
N ARG A 116 -13.65 12.85 -13.27
CA ARG A 116 -12.75 11.69 -13.26
C ARG A 116 -13.33 10.61 -12.38
N GLU A 117 -13.65 9.49 -12.98
CA GLU A 117 -14.11 8.31 -12.29
C GLU A 117 -13.07 7.19 -12.40
N LEU A 118 -12.77 6.54 -11.29
CA LEU A 118 -11.90 5.38 -11.23
C LEU A 118 -12.66 4.23 -10.57
N LEU A 119 -12.95 3.20 -11.37
CA LEU A 119 -13.52 1.95 -10.87
C LEU A 119 -12.41 1.07 -10.29
N ARG A 120 -12.67 0.54 -9.10
CA ARG A 120 -11.78 -0.41 -8.43
C ARG A 120 -12.51 -1.71 -8.17
N ILE A 121 -11.96 -2.81 -8.68
CA ILE A 121 -12.42 -4.17 -8.42
C ILE A 121 -11.33 -4.90 -7.66
N ARG A 122 -11.72 -5.64 -6.63
CA ARG A 122 -10.82 -6.54 -5.89
C ARG A 122 -11.29 -7.97 -6.11
N GLY A 123 -10.34 -8.87 -6.28
CA GLY A 123 -10.58 -10.29 -6.44
C GLY A 123 -9.41 -11.10 -5.93
N SER A 124 -9.59 -12.40 -5.85
CA SER A 124 -8.54 -13.36 -5.55
C SER A 124 -8.44 -14.34 -6.71
N PHE A 125 -7.21 -14.76 -7.01
CA PHE A 125 -7.00 -15.86 -7.94
C PHE A 125 -7.10 -17.16 -7.17
N PHE A 126 -7.92 -18.07 -7.65
CA PHE A 126 -7.98 -19.43 -7.13
C PHE A 126 -7.18 -20.34 -8.05
N ASN A 127 -6.21 -21.04 -7.50
CA ASN A 127 -5.59 -22.17 -8.20
C ASN A 127 -6.57 -23.35 -8.11
N ASN A 128 -7.13 -23.74 -9.22
CA ASN A 128 -7.89 -24.98 -9.32
C ASN A 128 -6.94 -26.20 -9.35
#